data_f7cce346baa64ebcff1a79bbf54159aa
#
_entry.id   f7cce346baa64ebcff1a79bbf54159aa
#
_cell.length_a   1.000
_cell.length_b   1.000
_cell.length_c   1.000
_cell.angle_alpha   90.00
_cell.angle_beta   90.00
_cell.angle_gamma   90.00
#
_symmetry.space_group_name_H-M   'P 1'
#
loop_
_entity.id
_entity.type
_entity.pdbx_description
1 polymer ?
#
loop_
_entity_poly.entity_id
_entity_poly.type
_entity_poly.pdbx_seq_one_letter_code
_entity_poly.pdbx_strand_id
1 'polypeptide(L)' 'MFEEILVIKNQIERDIVETFYDTRVTQAIEAVGNNCIIDFAWLGAGRVIVIELNPFGE' A
#
# COMPACT_ATOMS: atom_id res chain seq x y z
N MET A 1 -1.68 23.48 -10.27
CA MET A 1 -0.76 22.94 -9.25
C MET A 1 -1.51 22.11 -8.21
N PHE A 2 -2.51 22.66 -7.58
CA PHE A 2 -3.29 21.94 -6.57
C PHE A 2 -4.03 20.74 -7.16
N GLU A 3 -4.59 20.89 -8.34
CA GLU A 3 -5.30 19.82 -9.02
C GLU A 3 -4.38 18.66 -9.38
N GLU A 4 -3.13 18.98 -9.75
CA GLU A 4 -2.14 17.96 -10.08
C GLU A 4 -1.78 17.12 -8.87
N ILE A 5 -1.67 17.75 -7.71
CA ILE A 5 -1.40 17.06 -6.44
C ILE A 5 -2.54 16.12 -6.11
N LEU A 6 -3.79 16.55 -6.30
CA LEU A 6 -4.95 15.70 -6.06
C LEU A 6 -5.00 14.50 -6.99
N VAL A 7 -4.67 14.70 -8.25
CA VAL A 7 -4.66 13.60 -9.23
C VAL A 7 -3.62 12.56 -8.83
N ILE A 8 -2.42 12.99 -8.47
CA ILE A 8 -1.35 12.09 -8.04
C ILE A 8 -1.76 11.33 -6.77
N LYS A 9 -2.32 12.05 -5.80
CA LYS A 9 -2.78 11.44 -4.57
C LYS A 9 -3.81 10.33 -4.84
N ASN A 10 -4.77 10.60 -5.72
CA ASN A 10 -5.80 9.63 -6.07
C ASN A 10 -5.23 8.42 -6.79
N GLN A 11 -4.22 8.62 -7.62
CA GLN A 11 -3.54 7.52 -8.30
C GLN A 11 -2.80 6.63 -7.31
N ILE A 12 -2.11 7.24 -6.35
CA ILE A 12 -1.39 6.50 -5.31
C ILE A 12 -2.36 5.68 -4.48
N GLU A 13 -3.46 6.28 -4.04
CA GLU A 13 -4.45 5.58 -3.24
C GLU A 13 -5.04 4.38 -3.98
N ARG A 14 -5.37 4.55 -5.26
CA ARG A 14 -5.91 3.48 -6.07
C ARG A 14 -4.90 2.35 -6.23
N ASP A 15 -3.65 2.69 -6.51
CA ASP A 15 -2.61 1.69 -6.70
C ASP A 15 -2.35 0.90 -5.42
N ILE A 16 -2.39 1.56 -4.26
CA ILE A 16 -2.24 0.89 -2.97
C ILE A 16 -3.41 -0.06 -2.72
N VAL A 17 -4.63 0.39 -2.98
CA VAL A 17 -5.81 -0.45 -2.79
C VAL A 17 -5.73 -1.69 -3.68
N GLU A 18 -5.30 -1.53 -4.92
CA GLU A 18 -5.15 -2.66 -5.84
C GLU A 18 -4.13 -3.69 -5.35
N THR A 19 -3.13 -3.24 -4.58
CA THR A 19 -2.14 -4.14 -4.01
C THR A 19 -2.79 -5.19 -3.10
N PHE A 20 -3.89 -4.85 -2.44
CA PHE A 20 -4.60 -5.78 -1.56
C PHE A 20 -5.35 -6.88 -2.30
N TYR A 21 -5.44 -6.82 -3.63
CA TYR A 21 -5.97 -7.93 -4.41
C TYR A 21 -4.94 -9.04 -4.64
N ASP A 22 -3.67 -8.77 -4.34
CA ASP A 22 -2.62 -9.77 -4.43
C ASP A 22 -2.70 -10.67 -3.19
N THR A 23 -2.90 -11.98 -3.40
CA THR A 23 -3.00 -12.93 -2.31
C THR A 23 -1.74 -13.02 -1.46
N ARG A 24 -0.58 -12.78 -2.05
CA ARG A 24 0.68 -12.79 -1.29
C ARG A 24 0.70 -11.68 -0.25
N VAL A 25 0.15 -10.51 -0.60
CA VAL A 25 0.06 -9.38 0.32
C VAL A 25 -0.93 -9.70 1.45
N THR A 26 -2.09 -10.22 1.12
CA THR A 26 -3.10 -10.55 2.14
C THR A 26 -2.63 -11.65 3.06
N GLN A 27 -1.93 -12.65 2.55
CA GLN A 27 -1.36 -13.72 3.37
C GLN A 27 -0.27 -13.18 4.30
N ALA A 28 0.56 -12.27 3.83
CA ALA A 28 1.58 -11.63 4.67
C ALA A 28 0.93 -10.83 5.81
N ILE A 29 -0.14 -10.11 5.53
CA ILE A 29 -0.87 -9.36 6.54
C ILE A 29 -1.44 -10.30 7.59
N GLU A 30 -2.02 -11.41 7.17
CA GLU A 30 -2.56 -12.41 8.10
C GLU A 30 -1.47 -12.99 8.99
N ALA A 31 -0.29 -13.22 8.44
CA ALA A 31 0.84 -13.79 9.20
C ALA A 31 1.35 -12.83 10.27
N VAL A 32 1.32 -11.52 10.00
CA VAL A 32 1.76 -10.50 10.95
C VAL A 32 0.65 -10.18 11.96
N GLY A 33 -0.59 -10.32 11.55
CA GLY A 33 -1.77 -9.90 12.31
C GLY A 33 -2.46 -8.77 11.60
N ASN A 34 -3.78 -8.69 11.74
CA ASN A 34 -4.57 -7.69 11.00
C ASN A 34 -4.31 -6.25 11.44
N ASN A 35 -3.63 -6.07 12.58
CA ASN A 35 -3.21 -4.78 13.08
C ASN A 35 -1.73 -4.60 12.76
N CYS A 36 -1.43 -3.99 11.62
CA CYS A 36 -0.05 -3.84 11.18
C CYS A 36 0.17 -2.51 10.47
N ILE A 37 1.43 -2.12 10.39
CA ILE A 37 1.87 -0.96 9.63
C ILE A 37 2.54 -1.49 8.36
N ILE A 38 2.13 -0.96 7.22
CA ILE A 38 2.66 -1.36 5.93
C ILE A 38 3.35 -0.16 5.28
N ASP A 39 4.62 -0.33 4.93
CA ASP A 39 5.37 0.69 4.20
C ASP A 39 5.35 0.33 2.72
N PHE A 40 4.90 1.27 1.91
CA PHE A 40 4.82 1.13 0.46
C PHE A 40 5.81 2.04 -0.24
N ALA A 41 6.27 1.62 -1.40
CA ALA A 41 6.93 2.52 -2.35
C ALA A 41 6.07 2.60 -3.61
N TRP A 42 5.67 3.81 -3.98
CA TRP A 42 4.91 4.04 -5.20
C TRP A 42 5.88 4.41 -6.32
N LEU A 43 5.87 3.59 -7.37
CA LEU A 43 6.79 3.75 -8.50
C LEU A 43 6.15 4.45 -9.69
N GLY A 44 4.86 4.82 -9.57
CA GLY A 44 4.10 5.39 -10.67
C GLY A 44 3.55 4.31 -11.59
N ALA A 45 2.69 4.71 -12.53
CA ALA A 45 2.14 3.83 -13.56
C ALA A 45 1.51 2.53 -13.00
N GLY A 46 0.81 2.65 -11.88
CA GLY A 46 0.14 1.51 -11.26
C GLY A 46 1.06 0.55 -10.53
N ARG A 47 2.30 0.95 -10.29
CA ARG A 47 3.30 0.09 -9.68
C ARG A 47 3.53 0.47 -8.23
N VAL A 48 3.27 -0.47 -7.34
CA VAL A 48 3.48 -0.31 -5.90
C VAL A 48 4.22 -1.53 -5.39
N ILE A 49 5.22 -1.33 -4.55
CA ILE A 49 5.89 -2.42 -3.85
C ILE A 49 5.70 -2.25 -2.35
N VAL A 50 5.60 -3.37 -1.65
CA VAL A 50 5.58 -3.39 -0.19
C VAL A 50 7.01 -3.50 0.27
N ILE A 51 7.45 -2.51 1.04
CA ILE A 51 8.83 -2.47 1.54
C ILE A 51 8.93 -3.23 2.85
N GLU A 52 8.00 -2.98 3.76
CA GLU A 52 8.09 -3.52 5.10
C GLU A 52 6.70 -3.71 5.68
N LEU A 53 6.55 -4.70 6.53
CA LEU A 53 5.31 -5.03 7.19
C LEU A 53 5.60 -5.30 8.66
N ASN A 54 5.08 -4.48 9.56
CA ASN A 54 5.36 -4.58 10.99
C ASN A 54 4.07 -4.68 11.80
N PRO A 55 4.08 -5.41 12.93
CA PRO A 55 2.93 -5.39 13.83
C PRO A 55 2.72 -3.99 14.40
N PHE A 56 1.45 -3.60 14.54
CA PHE A 56 1.08 -2.32 15.12
C PHE A 56 0.80 -2.48 16.60
N GLY A 57 1.30 -1.55 17.41
CA GLY A 57 0.95 -1.50 18.82
C GLY A 57 1.82 -2.34 19.73
N GLU A 58 2.95 -2.79 19.25
CA GLU A 58 3.91 -3.51 20.07
C GLU A 58 4.95 -2.57 20.71
#